data_bf8b289e975f86e2449e57e1d8a71cf4
#
_entry.id   bf8b289e975f86e2449e57e1d8a71cf4
#
_cell.length_a   1.000
_cell.length_b   1.000
_cell.length_c   1.000
_cell.angle_alpha   90.00
_cell.angle_beta   90.00
_cell.angle_gamma   90.00
#
_symmetry.space_group_name_H-M   'P 1'
#
loop_
_entity.id
_entity.type
_entity.pdbx_description
1 polymer ?
#
loop_
_entity_poly.entity_id
_entity_poly.type
_entity_poly.pdbx_seq_one_letter_code
_entity_poly.pdbx_strand_id
1 'polypeptide(L)'
;MKLIESSVQIIEERDPYKMIELAGRTCYKSEDKITEDSAKEFVDRMIKLGHGAMLEHGTIYLKIQEINGHIPPAMLYWRDSTNQKYSKVRTRLESDSPYSTNYEVLYVTTNLRVLVENNRLADLQYQVKPTEYHEKRITAKFICDRGVSHEFVRHRVFSFAQESQRYCNYNKDKFNNEITFIIPSWLNIPTGDYTYWDGDWCDIDNMKIQLPSDNGIADNFLWYLNNAESQYKLLINEGLKPQEARGILPNATKTELVMTGFESDWEGFFKLRCSGAAHPDAKKLADELRELMVK
;
A
#
# COMPACT_ATOMS: atom_id res chain seq x y z
N MET A 1 14.79 18.45 9.74
CA MET A 1 14.45 17.18 9.11
C MET A 1 14.13 16.12 10.13
N LYS A 2 13.28 15.16 9.79
CA LYS A 2 12.87 14.07 10.68
C LYS A 2 13.42 12.73 10.22
N LEU A 3 13.90 11.92 11.14
CA LEU A 3 14.41 10.58 10.87
C LEU A 3 13.56 9.54 11.60
N ILE A 4 13.11 8.52 10.85
CA ILE A 4 12.30 7.42 11.39
C ILE A 4 12.82 6.07 10.89
N GLU A 5 12.48 5.02 11.60
CA GLU A 5 12.68 3.65 11.09
C GLU A 5 11.61 3.30 10.05
N SER A 6 11.97 2.35 9.17
CA SER A 6 11.01 1.68 8.31
C SER A 6 10.08 0.77 9.12
N SER A 7 8.85 0.59 8.67
CA SER A 7 7.87 -0.28 9.32
C SER A 7 6.85 -0.85 8.35
N VAL A 8 6.17 -1.92 8.75
CA VAL A 8 5.08 -2.53 7.99
C VAL A 8 3.94 -2.92 8.92
N GLN A 9 2.72 -2.82 8.42
CA GLN A 9 1.52 -3.29 9.12
C GLN A 9 0.53 -3.93 8.14
N ILE A 10 -0.23 -4.90 8.61
CA ILE A 10 -1.40 -5.44 7.90
C ILE A 10 -2.59 -4.50 8.14
N ILE A 11 -3.32 -4.19 7.08
CA ILE A 11 -4.54 -3.40 7.16
C ILE A 11 -5.73 -4.36 7.24
N GLU A 12 -6.44 -4.32 8.36
CA GLU A 12 -7.56 -5.23 8.63
C GLU A 12 -8.93 -4.71 8.17
N GLU A 13 -8.96 -3.61 7.41
CA GLU A 13 -10.21 -3.07 6.88
C GLU A 13 -10.85 -4.07 5.90
N ARG A 14 -12.12 -4.39 6.14
CA ARG A 14 -12.87 -5.39 5.37
C ARG A 14 -13.91 -4.78 4.43
N ASP A 15 -14.29 -3.53 4.66
CA ASP A 15 -15.16 -2.81 3.75
C ASP A 15 -14.37 -2.38 2.52
N PRO A 16 -14.77 -2.82 1.29
CA PRO A 16 -14.01 -2.53 0.08
C PRO A 16 -13.95 -1.02 -0.23
N TYR A 17 -14.98 -0.26 0.09
CA TYR A 17 -15.01 1.18 -0.14
C TYR A 17 -14.07 1.93 0.82
N LYS A 18 -14.08 1.56 2.10
CA LYS A 18 -13.16 2.14 3.10
C LYS A 18 -11.71 1.80 2.78
N MET A 19 -11.44 0.57 2.32
CA MET A 19 -10.09 0.18 1.88
C MET A 19 -9.61 1.00 0.68
N ILE A 20 -10.47 1.23 -0.32
CA ILE A 20 -10.15 2.08 -1.49
C ILE A 20 -9.86 3.51 -1.04
N GLU A 21 -10.69 4.05 -0.14
CA GLU A 21 -10.47 5.40 0.37
C GLU A 21 -9.14 5.51 1.12
N LEU A 22 -8.85 4.58 2.02
CA LEU A 22 -7.59 4.55 2.78
C LEU A 22 -6.38 4.53 1.83
N ALA A 23 -6.38 3.62 0.84
CA ALA A 23 -5.31 3.54 -0.15
C ALA A 23 -5.16 4.83 -0.97
N GLY A 24 -6.28 5.39 -1.44
CA GLY A 24 -6.29 6.63 -2.20
C GLY A 24 -5.86 7.85 -1.38
N ARG A 25 -6.31 7.96 -0.13
CA ARG A 25 -5.92 9.05 0.77
C ARG A 25 -4.43 9.00 1.12
N THR A 26 -3.86 7.80 1.25
CA THR A 26 -2.41 7.63 1.43
C THR A 26 -1.63 8.28 0.27
N CYS A 27 -2.10 8.15 -0.98
CA CYS A 27 -1.43 8.78 -2.12
C CYS A 27 -1.32 10.30 -2.03
N TYR A 28 -2.33 10.96 -1.45
CA TYR A 28 -2.41 12.42 -1.36
C TYR A 28 -2.12 12.96 0.04
N LYS A 29 -1.78 12.07 0.98
CA LYS A 29 -1.63 12.40 2.39
C LYS A 29 -2.83 13.21 2.90
N SER A 30 -4.03 12.68 2.70
CA SER A 30 -5.31 13.30 3.05
C SER A 30 -6.17 12.40 3.92
N GLU A 31 -5.56 11.59 4.75
CA GLU A 31 -6.20 10.67 5.69
C GLU A 31 -7.04 11.43 6.73
N ASP A 32 -6.67 12.67 7.01
CA ASP A 32 -7.43 13.63 7.84
C ASP A 32 -8.86 13.89 7.34
N LYS A 33 -9.15 13.55 6.08
CA LYS A 33 -10.47 13.70 5.45
C LYS A 33 -11.32 12.42 5.49
N ILE A 34 -10.82 11.35 6.08
CA ILE A 34 -11.59 10.11 6.26
C ILE A 34 -12.62 10.35 7.37
N THR A 35 -13.88 10.10 7.06
CA THR A 35 -14.99 10.10 8.03
C THR A 35 -15.76 8.79 7.90
N GLU A 36 -16.73 8.57 8.77
CA GLU A 36 -17.53 7.34 8.76
C GLU A 36 -18.25 7.11 7.41
N ASP A 37 -18.68 8.19 6.75
CA ASP A 37 -19.52 8.15 5.53
C ASP A 37 -18.76 8.59 4.25
N SER A 38 -17.48 8.98 4.33
CA SER A 38 -16.74 9.57 3.20
C SER A 38 -16.37 8.56 2.10
N ALA A 39 -16.29 7.27 2.42
CA ALA A 39 -15.77 6.23 1.53
C ALA A 39 -16.59 6.12 0.22
N LYS A 40 -17.92 6.14 0.32
CA LYS A 40 -18.77 6.00 -0.87
C LYS A 40 -18.57 7.15 -1.86
N GLU A 41 -18.61 8.40 -1.38
CA GLU A 41 -18.38 9.58 -2.23
C GLU A 41 -16.98 9.56 -2.86
N PHE A 42 -15.97 9.15 -2.09
CA PHE A 42 -14.61 9.02 -2.58
C PHE A 42 -14.53 8.01 -3.72
N VAL A 43 -15.11 6.81 -3.56
CA VAL A 43 -15.10 5.75 -4.59
C VAL A 43 -15.87 6.18 -5.83
N ASP A 44 -17.07 6.74 -5.69
CA ASP A 44 -17.86 7.24 -6.81
C ASP A 44 -17.08 8.28 -7.64
N ARG A 45 -16.31 9.14 -6.98
CA ARG A 45 -15.40 10.09 -7.63
C ARG A 45 -14.25 9.40 -8.36
N MET A 46 -13.65 8.36 -7.77
CA MET A 46 -12.56 7.58 -8.43
C MET A 46 -13.07 6.89 -9.69
N ILE A 47 -14.27 6.31 -9.65
CA ILE A 47 -14.93 5.71 -10.81
C ILE A 47 -15.15 6.76 -11.90
N LYS A 48 -15.75 7.90 -11.54
CA LYS A 48 -16.04 9.00 -12.47
C LYS A 48 -14.78 9.57 -13.14
N LEU A 49 -13.66 9.63 -12.42
CA LEU A 49 -12.39 10.15 -12.93
C LEU A 49 -11.55 9.09 -13.66
N GLY A 50 -11.98 7.82 -13.69
CA GLY A 50 -11.23 6.73 -14.28
C GLY A 50 -9.96 6.35 -13.50
N HIS A 51 -9.89 6.65 -12.20
CA HIS A 51 -8.74 6.32 -11.35
C HIS A 51 -8.82 4.85 -10.88
N GLY A 52 -8.78 3.93 -11.84
CA GLY A 52 -8.97 2.50 -11.60
C GLY A 52 -7.97 1.86 -10.65
N ALA A 53 -6.72 2.35 -10.59
CA ALA A 53 -5.70 1.79 -9.72
C ALA A 53 -6.11 1.75 -8.23
N MET A 54 -6.82 2.78 -7.74
CA MET A 54 -7.30 2.79 -6.35
C MET A 54 -8.40 1.76 -6.11
N LEU A 55 -9.27 1.53 -7.11
CA LEU A 55 -10.36 0.56 -7.03
C LEU A 55 -9.87 -0.89 -6.87
N GLU A 56 -8.64 -1.18 -7.24
CA GLU A 56 -8.02 -2.50 -7.08
C GLU A 56 -7.87 -2.93 -5.61
N HIS A 57 -7.76 -1.96 -4.69
CA HIS A 57 -7.63 -2.25 -3.27
C HIS A 57 -8.93 -2.73 -2.61
N GLY A 58 -10.08 -2.44 -3.23
CA GLY A 58 -11.40 -2.89 -2.76
C GLY A 58 -11.67 -4.34 -3.13
N THR A 59 -11.33 -5.26 -2.23
CA THR A 59 -11.57 -6.70 -2.44
C THR A 59 -13.05 -7.04 -2.36
N ILE A 60 -13.55 -7.80 -3.34
CA ILE A 60 -14.95 -8.26 -3.42
C ILE A 60 -14.96 -9.79 -3.41
N TYR A 61 -15.79 -10.35 -2.54
CA TYR A 61 -16.06 -11.79 -2.46
C TYR A 61 -17.49 -12.06 -2.91
N LEU A 62 -17.66 -12.93 -3.95
CA LEU A 62 -18.97 -13.28 -4.45
C LEU A 62 -19.21 -14.78 -4.26
N LYS A 63 -20.43 -15.15 -3.83
CA LYS A 63 -20.93 -16.52 -3.87
C LYS A 63 -22.07 -16.56 -4.88
N ILE A 64 -21.87 -17.24 -6.01
CA ILE A 64 -22.84 -17.35 -7.11
C ILE A 64 -23.24 -18.81 -7.24
N GLN A 65 -24.52 -19.10 -7.10
CA GLN A 65 -25.03 -20.46 -7.13
C GLN A 65 -26.15 -20.62 -8.14
N GLU A 66 -26.29 -21.83 -8.66
CA GLU A 66 -27.45 -22.26 -9.41
C GLU A 66 -28.70 -22.22 -8.51
N ILE A 67 -29.83 -21.73 -9.04
CA ILE A 67 -31.09 -21.61 -8.29
C ILE A 67 -32.16 -22.38 -9.05
N ASN A 68 -32.69 -23.47 -8.47
CA ASN A 68 -33.74 -24.29 -9.04
C ASN A 68 -33.45 -24.77 -10.49
N GLY A 69 -32.22 -25.19 -10.76
CA GLY A 69 -31.78 -25.59 -12.09
C GLY A 69 -31.52 -24.41 -13.06
N HIS A 70 -31.63 -23.18 -12.60
CA HIS A 70 -31.35 -21.99 -13.39
C HIS A 70 -29.96 -21.45 -13.13
N ILE A 71 -29.16 -21.30 -14.18
CA ILE A 71 -27.79 -20.77 -14.12
C ILE A 71 -27.85 -19.25 -14.29
N PRO A 72 -27.44 -18.46 -13.24
CA PRO A 72 -27.39 -17.00 -13.37
C PRO A 72 -26.40 -16.53 -14.45
N PRO A 73 -26.67 -15.44 -15.18
CA PRO A 73 -25.73 -14.89 -16.17
C PRO A 73 -24.35 -14.54 -15.57
N ALA A 74 -24.29 -14.15 -14.30
CA ALA A 74 -23.05 -13.94 -13.58
C ALA A 74 -22.20 -15.22 -13.50
N MET A 75 -22.84 -16.36 -13.27
CA MET A 75 -22.15 -17.65 -13.19
C MET A 75 -21.50 -18.03 -14.52
N LEU A 76 -22.19 -17.79 -15.66
CA LEU A 76 -21.62 -18.03 -16.99
C LEU A 76 -20.38 -17.15 -17.23
N TYR A 77 -20.45 -15.89 -16.83
CA TYR A 77 -19.33 -14.96 -16.96
C TYR A 77 -18.10 -15.43 -16.16
N TRP A 78 -18.28 -15.71 -14.86
CA TRP A 78 -17.18 -16.07 -13.97
C TRP A 78 -16.66 -17.51 -14.18
N ARG A 79 -17.44 -18.37 -14.81
CA ARG A 79 -17.00 -19.73 -15.21
C ARG A 79 -15.97 -19.69 -16.33
N ASP A 80 -16.03 -18.69 -17.21
CA ASP A 80 -15.07 -18.53 -18.29
C ASP A 80 -13.71 -18.03 -17.73
N SER A 81 -12.68 -18.87 -17.88
CA SER A 81 -11.32 -18.56 -17.39
C SER A 81 -10.71 -17.32 -18.03
N THR A 82 -11.14 -16.91 -19.22
CA THR A 82 -10.67 -15.69 -19.89
C THR A 82 -11.07 -14.42 -19.14
N ASN A 83 -12.17 -14.47 -18.38
CA ASN A 83 -12.67 -13.36 -17.57
C ASN A 83 -12.06 -13.32 -16.17
N GLN A 84 -11.21 -14.28 -15.81
CA GLN A 84 -10.64 -14.41 -14.47
C GLN A 84 -9.30 -13.67 -14.28
N LYS A 85 -8.89 -12.86 -15.25
CA LYS A 85 -7.72 -12.02 -15.10
C LYS A 85 -7.91 -11.09 -13.88
N TYR A 86 -6.93 -11.08 -12.95
CA TYR A 86 -7.01 -10.37 -11.68
C TYR A 86 -8.09 -10.83 -10.70
N SER A 87 -8.63 -12.03 -10.92
CA SER A 87 -9.62 -12.68 -10.05
C SER A 87 -9.26 -14.14 -9.83
N LYS A 88 -9.76 -14.72 -8.74
CA LYS A 88 -9.63 -16.15 -8.44
C LYS A 88 -11.02 -16.74 -8.31
N VAL A 89 -11.29 -17.85 -8.99
CA VAL A 89 -12.57 -18.54 -8.97
C VAL A 89 -12.36 -19.98 -8.54
N ARG A 90 -13.13 -20.42 -7.56
CA ARG A 90 -13.20 -21.80 -7.14
C ARG A 90 -14.62 -22.31 -7.35
N THR A 91 -14.76 -23.43 -8.05
CA THR A 91 -16.04 -24.11 -8.28
C THR A 91 -16.21 -25.25 -7.29
N ARG A 92 -17.41 -25.40 -6.73
CA ARG A 92 -17.78 -26.51 -5.88
C ARG A 92 -19.17 -27.04 -6.24
N LEU A 93 -19.39 -28.32 -5.94
CA LEU A 93 -20.72 -28.90 -5.90
C LEU A 93 -21.19 -28.91 -4.44
N GLU A 94 -22.33 -28.32 -4.17
CA GLU A 94 -22.96 -28.26 -2.85
C GLU A 94 -24.34 -28.94 -2.91
N SER A 95 -24.86 -29.36 -1.77
CA SER A 95 -26.21 -29.88 -1.64
C SER A 95 -26.80 -29.45 -0.30
N ASP A 96 -28.10 -29.18 -0.28
CA ASP A 96 -28.80 -28.74 0.93
C ASP A 96 -29.09 -29.92 1.88
N SER A 97 -29.04 -31.16 1.38
CA SER A 97 -29.20 -32.36 2.19
C SER A 97 -28.55 -33.57 1.49
N PRO A 98 -28.27 -34.66 2.24
CA PRO A 98 -27.73 -35.89 1.64
C PRO A 98 -28.61 -36.52 0.56
N TYR A 99 -29.89 -36.11 0.48
CA TYR A 99 -30.89 -36.62 -0.43
C TYR A 99 -31.25 -35.65 -1.55
N SER A 100 -30.68 -34.42 -1.56
CA SER A 100 -30.92 -33.44 -2.63
C SER A 100 -29.93 -33.60 -3.78
N THR A 101 -30.30 -33.11 -4.97
CA THR A 101 -29.38 -33.00 -6.10
C THR A 101 -28.32 -31.96 -5.81
N ASN A 102 -27.08 -32.27 -6.21
CA ASN A 102 -25.99 -31.29 -6.12
C ASN A 102 -26.24 -30.13 -7.07
N TYR A 103 -25.90 -28.94 -6.62
CA TYR A 103 -25.86 -27.71 -7.43
C TYR A 103 -24.48 -27.10 -7.43
N GLU A 104 -24.16 -26.40 -8.52
CA GLU A 104 -22.85 -25.76 -8.65
C GLU A 104 -22.83 -24.41 -7.95
N VAL A 105 -21.69 -24.12 -7.27
CA VAL A 105 -21.42 -22.84 -6.60
C VAL A 105 -20.06 -22.33 -7.05
N LEU A 106 -20.01 -21.07 -7.45
CA LEU A 106 -18.77 -20.34 -7.70
C LEU A 106 -18.44 -19.41 -6.53
N TYR A 107 -17.23 -19.55 -6.03
CA TYR A 107 -16.60 -18.67 -5.05
C TYR A 107 -15.60 -17.79 -5.78
N VAL A 108 -15.92 -16.50 -5.91
CA VAL A 108 -15.12 -15.54 -6.68
C VAL A 108 -14.50 -14.54 -5.74
N THR A 109 -13.16 -14.40 -5.78
CA THR A 109 -12.45 -13.28 -5.19
C THR A 109 -11.95 -12.37 -6.30
N THR A 110 -12.37 -11.13 -6.26
CA THR A 110 -12.04 -10.10 -7.26
C THR A 110 -11.84 -8.75 -6.60
N ASN A 111 -11.87 -7.66 -7.36
CA ASN A 111 -11.80 -6.31 -6.84
C ASN A 111 -12.77 -5.38 -7.60
N LEU A 112 -13.04 -4.21 -7.02
CA LEU A 112 -14.02 -3.29 -7.57
C LEU A 112 -13.64 -2.78 -8.96
N ARG A 113 -12.33 -2.63 -9.29
CA ARG A 113 -11.88 -2.23 -10.63
C ARG A 113 -12.36 -3.22 -11.69
N VAL A 114 -12.20 -4.53 -11.45
CA VAL A 114 -12.65 -5.58 -12.38
C VAL A 114 -14.14 -5.47 -12.64
N LEU A 115 -14.94 -5.24 -11.59
CA LEU A 115 -16.39 -5.09 -11.76
C LEU A 115 -16.76 -3.85 -12.58
N VAL A 116 -16.10 -2.73 -12.34
CA VAL A 116 -16.33 -1.47 -13.06
C VAL A 116 -15.93 -1.59 -14.53
N GLU A 117 -14.72 -2.05 -14.82
CA GLU A 117 -14.17 -2.11 -16.17
C GLU A 117 -14.88 -3.13 -17.07
N ASN A 118 -15.48 -4.16 -16.47
CA ASN A 118 -16.23 -5.21 -17.21
C ASN A 118 -17.75 -5.03 -17.14
N ASN A 119 -18.26 -3.90 -16.65
CA ASN A 119 -19.70 -3.63 -16.49
C ASN A 119 -20.41 -4.69 -15.64
N ARG A 120 -19.74 -5.17 -14.57
CA ARG A 120 -20.21 -6.22 -13.68
C ARG A 120 -20.64 -5.74 -12.29
N LEU A 121 -20.89 -4.44 -12.10
CA LEU A 121 -21.33 -3.90 -10.81
C LEU A 121 -22.62 -4.55 -10.30
N ALA A 122 -23.48 -5.03 -11.19
CA ALA A 122 -24.68 -5.77 -10.80
C ALA A 122 -24.36 -7.08 -10.03
N ASP A 123 -23.15 -7.62 -10.18
CA ASP A 123 -22.75 -8.84 -9.49
C ASP A 123 -22.52 -8.62 -8.00
N LEU A 124 -22.45 -7.36 -7.54
CA LEU A 124 -22.43 -7.04 -6.10
C LEU A 124 -23.65 -7.58 -5.35
N GLN A 125 -24.76 -7.91 -6.03
CA GLN A 125 -25.90 -8.61 -5.42
C GLN A 125 -25.52 -10.00 -4.85
N TYR A 126 -24.42 -10.61 -5.33
CA TYR A 126 -23.88 -11.89 -4.85
C TYR A 126 -22.76 -11.73 -3.82
N GLN A 127 -22.51 -10.49 -3.35
CA GLN A 127 -21.45 -10.22 -2.39
C GLN A 127 -21.71 -10.89 -1.05
N VAL A 128 -20.69 -11.53 -0.51
CA VAL A 128 -20.72 -12.22 0.78
C VAL A 128 -19.47 -11.87 1.60
N LYS A 129 -19.48 -12.21 2.89
CA LYS A 129 -18.24 -12.25 3.66
C LYS A 129 -17.34 -13.37 3.14
N PRO A 130 -16.00 -13.25 3.21
CA PRO A 130 -15.09 -14.29 2.78
C PRO A 130 -15.38 -15.60 3.51
N THR A 131 -15.37 -16.72 2.78
CA THR A 131 -15.47 -18.08 3.30
C THR A 131 -14.14 -18.81 3.13
N GLU A 132 -14.02 -20.02 3.64
CA GLU A 132 -12.85 -20.89 3.44
C GLU A 132 -12.59 -21.26 1.97
N TYR A 133 -13.58 -21.08 1.09
CA TYR A 133 -13.49 -21.39 -0.33
C TYR A 133 -13.00 -20.19 -1.18
N HIS A 134 -13.03 -19.00 -0.64
CA HIS A 134 -12.43 -17.84 -1.28
C HIS A 134 -10.92 -17.78 -1.02
N GLU A 135 -10.14 -17.54 -2.05
CA GLU A 135 -8.77 -17.12 -1.83
C GLU A 135 -8.77 -15.68 -1.31
N LYS A 136 -8.19 -15.46 -0.15
CA LYS A 136 -8.17 -14.13 0.48
C LYS A 136 -7.19 -13.20 -0.24
N ARG A 137 -7.49 -11.92 -0.17
CA ARG A 137 -6.52 -10.87 -0.49
C ARG A 137 -6.11 -10.17 0.80
N ILE A 138 -4.81 -9.90 0.93
CA ILE A 138 -4.21 -9.26 2.10
C ILE A 138 -3.65 -7.91 1.65
N THR A 139 -3.86 -6.89 2.48
CA THR A 139 -3.33 -5.55 2.27
C THR A 139 -2.31 -5.23 3.35
N ALA A 140 -1.11 -4.84 2.93
CA ALA A 140 -0.06 -4.35 3.81
C ALA A 140 0.26 -2.88 3.48
N LYS A 141 0.55 -2.08 4.52
CA LYS A 141 1.06 -0.71 4.38
C LYS A 141 2.49 -0.69 4.88
N PHE A 142 3.40 -0.26 4.00
CA PHE A 142 4.81 -0.07 4.30
C PHE A 142 5.12 1.41 4.46
N ILE A 143 5.89 1.74 5.48
CA ILE A 143 6.61 3.00 5.61
C ILE A 143 8.07 2.66 5.31
N CYS A 144 8.58 3.15 4.20
CA CYS A 144 9.92 2.81 3.70
C CYS A 144 10.53 3.98 2.93
N ASP A 145 11.79 3.84 2.54
CA ASP A 145 12.44 4.74 1.62
C ASP A 145 11.99 4.52 0.16
N ARG A 146 12.33 5.49 -0.71
CA ARG A 146 11.98 5.42 -2.13
C ARG A 146 12.68 4.27 -2.85
N GLY A 147 13.92 3.92 -2.48
CA GLY A 147 14.67 2.82 -3.08
C GLY A 147 13.97 1.49 -2.85
N VAL A 148 13.61 1.17 -1.61
CA VAL A 148 12.85 -0.04 -1.25
C VAL A 148 11.51 -0.09 -1.95
N SER A 149 10.78 1.05 -1.99
CA SER A 149 9.48 1.09 -2.68
C SER A 149 9.60 0.77 -4.17
N HIS A 150 10.69 1.18 -4.84
CA HIS A 150 10.95 0.85 -6.25
C HIS A 150 11.24 -0.63 -6.47
N GLU A 151 11.72 -1.34 -5.46
CA GLU A 151 11.86 -2.79 -5.51
C GLU A 151 10.52 -3.52 -5.35
N PHE A 152 9.65 -3.03 -4.46
CA PHE A 152 8.36 -3.65 -4.17
C PHE A 152 7.37 -3.51 -5.34
N VAL A 153 7.30 -2.36 -5.99
CA VAL A 153 6.38 -2.15 -7.13
C VAL A 153 6.72 -2.97 -8.38
N ARG A 154 7.83 -3.70 -8.39
CA ARG A 154 8.16 -4.67 -9.45
C ARG A 154 7.36 -5.97 -9.36
N HIS A 155 6.72 -6.24 -8.23
CA HIS A 155 5.83 -7.40 -8.04
C HIS A 155 4.47 -7.13 -8.68
N ARG A 156 4.38 -7.29 -10.01
CA ARG A 156 3.27 -6.84 -10.87
C ARG A 156 1.90 -7.46 -10.59
N VAL A 157 1.85 -8.53 -9.80
CA VAL A 157 0.61 -9.21 -9.40
C VAL A 157 -0.15 -8.45 -8.33
N PHE A 158 0.51 -7.52 -7.64
CA PHE A 158 -0.08 -6.70 -6.59
C PHE A 158 -0.68 -5.40 -7.12
N SER A 159 -1.63 -4.88 -6.37
CA SER A 159 -2.15 -3.52 -6.50
C SER A 159 -1.34 -2.58 -5.60
N PHE A 160 -1.06 -1.36 -6.10
CA PHE A 160 -0.21 -0.40 -5.41
C PHE A 160 -0.86 0.96 -5.28
N ALA A 161 -0.79 1.54 -4.08
CA ALA A 161 -1.06 2.94 -3.84
C ALA A 161 0.12 3.54 -3.05
N GLN A 162 0.74 4.58 -3.56
CA GLN A 162 1.96 5.16 -2.99
C GLN A 162 1.82 6.65 -2.75
N GLU A 163 2.35 7.13 -1.62
CA GLU A 163 2.48 8.56 -1.34
C GLU A 163 3.15 9.29 -2.50
N SER A 164 2.47 10.32 -3.02
CA SER A 164 2.87 10.99 -4.25
C SER A 164 3.66 12.26 -3.98
N GLN A 165 4.95 12.24 -4.28
CA GLN A 165 5.79 13.44 -4.27
C GLN A 165 5.40 14.48 -5.34
N ARG A 166 4.42 14.21 -6.21
CA ARG A 166 3.88 15.19 -7.14
C ARG A 166 2.91 16.15 -6.48
N TYR A 167 2.17 15.66 -5.47
CA TYR A 167 1.10 16.38 -4.79
C TYR A 167 1.46 16.76 -3.36
N CYS A 168 2.34 15.99 -2.70
CA CYS A 168 2.81 16.29 -1.36
C CYS A 168 3.84 17.40 -1.41
N ASN A 169 3.51 18.55 -0.83
CA ASN A 169 4.44 19.67 -0.64
C ASN A 169 4.93 19.63 0.81
N TYR A 170 6.17 19.19 1.01
CA TYR A 170 6.77 19.04 2.33
C TYR A 170 7.07 20.37 3.02
N ASN A 171 7.01 21.50 2.30
CA ASN A 171 7.12 22.85 2.86
C ASN A 171 5.74 23.42 3.28
N LYS A 172 4.88 22.57 3.87
CA LYS A 172 3.56 22.94 4.41
C LYS A 172 3.38 22.42 5.83
N ASP A 173 2.57 23.10 6.61
CA ASP A 173 2.29 22.79 8.03
C ASP A 173 1.85 21.36 8.27
N LYS A 174 1.09 20.76 7.35
CA LYS A 174 0.66 19.35 7.46
C LYS A 174 1.83 18.35 7.41
N PHE A 175 3.02 18.78 7.00
CA PHE A 175 4.27 18.02 7.05
C PHE A 175 5.26 18.63 8.04
N ASN A 176 4.78 19.48 8.95
CA ASN A 176 5.59 20.25 9.91
C ASN A 176 6.70 21.09 9.24
N ASN A 177 6.52 21.42 7.96
CA ASN A 177 7.54 22.12 7.16
C ASN A 177 8.89 21.39 7.12
N GLU A 178 8.88 20.05 7.20
CA GLU A 178 10.09 19.23 7.21
C GLU A 178 9.96 18.00 6.31
N ILE A 179 11.11 17.48 5.88
CA ILE A 179 11.16 16.20 5.15
C ILE A 179 11.49 15.09 6.14
N THR A 180 10.70 14.01 6.04
CA THR A 180 10.99 12.78 6.77
C THR A 180 11.85 11.86 5.91
N PHE A 181 12.91 11.30 6.50
CA PHE A 181 13.79 10.33 5.89
C PHE A 181 13.77 9.00 6.67
N ILE A 182 14.08 7.92 6.00
CA ILE A 182 14.21 6.59 6.60
C ILE A 182 15.67 6.36 6.99
N ILE A 183 15.88 5.89 8.21
CA ILE A 183 17.19 5.43 8.69
C ILE A 183 17.45 4.05 8.04
N PRO A 184 18.54 3.89 7.26
CA PRO A 184 18.89 2.58 6.71
C PRO A 184 19.23 1.58 7.83
N SER A 185 18.91 0.30 7.64
CA SER A 185 19.14 -0.73 8.66
C SER A 185 20.60 -0.95 9.06
N TRP A 186 21.54 -0.50 8.24
CA TRP A 186 22.98 -0.57 8.50
C TRP A 186 23.52 0.63 9.28
N LEU A 187 22.70 1.66 9.54
CA LEU A 187 23.11 2.87 10.25
C LEU A 187 22.44 2.95 11.63
N ASN A 188 23.24 2.97 12.68
CA ASN A 188 22.75 3.02 14.06
C ASN A 188 22.71 4.45 14.57
N ILE A 189 21.65 5.18 14.22
CA ILE A 189 21.38 6.52 14.73
C ILE A 189 19.98 6.59 15.36
N PRO A 190 19.74 7.47 16.36
CA PRO A 190 18.43 7.62 16.97
C PRO A 190 17.36 8.12 15.98
N THR A 191 16.10 7.73 16.20
CA THR A 191 14.95 8.38 15.55
C THR A 191 14.69 9.74 16.19
N GLY A 192 14.15 10.71 15.43
CA GLY A 192 13.80 12.02 15.96
C GLY A 192 13.96 13.15 14.95
N ASP A 193 13.87 14.35 15.47
CA ASP A 193 14.09 15.57 14.69
C ASP A 193 15.58 15.94 14.75
N TYR A 194 16.12 16.41 13.63
CA TYR A 194 17.53 16.70 13.46
C TYR A 194 17.73 18.11 12.89
N THR A 195 18.51 18.90 13.60
CA THR A 195 18.96 20.24 13.18
C THR A 195 20.48 20.33 13.34
N TYR A 196 21.17 20.92 12.37
CA TYR A 196 22.60 21.20 12.50
C TYR A 196 22.77 22.60 13.07
N TRP A 197 23.38 22.70 14.29
CA TRP A 197 23.55 23.95 14.98
C TRP A 197 24.90 23.98 15.69
N ASP A 198 25.63 25.10 15.54
CA ASP A 198 26.92 25.38 16.20
C ASP A 198 27.96 24.25 16.11
N GLY A 199 27.99 23.59 14.94
CA GLY A 199 28.94 22.52 14.67
C GLY A 199 28.49 21.11 15.05
N ASP A 200 27.30 20.97 15.64
CA ASP A 200 26.76 19.71 16.14
C ASP A 200 25.35 19.40 15.60
N TRP A 201 24.98 18.13 15.61
CA TRP A 201 23.60 17.69 15.38
C TRP A 201 22.81 17.75 16.69
N CYS A 202 21.67 18.44 16.66
CA CYS A 202 20.81 18.66 17.81
C CYS A 202 19.38 18.17 17.51
N ASP A 203 18.67 17.79 18.58
CA ASP A 203 17.24 17.51 18.54
C ASP A 203 16.38 18.79 18.60
N ILE A 204 15.06 18.64 18.73
CA ILE A 204 14.11 19.77 18.83
C ILE A 204 14.33 20.65 20.08
N ASP A 205 14.88 20.06 21.13
CA ASP A 205 15.18 20.76 22.39
C ASP A 205 16.61 21.37 22.41
N ASN A 206 17.29 21.37 21.25
CA ASN A 206 18.69 21.77 21.06
C ASN A 206 19.68 20.92 21.88
N MET A 207 19.32 19.69 22.23
CA MET A 207 20.23 18.77 22.88
C MET A 207 21.08 18.06 21.82
N LYS A 208 22.41 18.01 22.09
CA LYS A 208 23.34 17.35 21.17
C LYS A 208 23.03 15.85 21.02
N ILE A 209 22.88 15.42 19.78
CA ILE A 209 22.67 14.02 19.44
C ILE A 209 24.02 13.32 19.38
N GLN A 210 24.17 12.24 20.15
CA GLN A 210 25.36 11.39 20.06
C GLN A 210 25.31 10.52 18.82
N LEU A 211 26.21 10.74 17.89
CA LEU A 211 26.40 9.88 16.71
C LEU A 211 27.36 8.72 17.03
N PRO A 212 27.22 7.59 16.33
CA PRO A 212 28.14 6.46 16.48
C PRO A 212 29.56 6.82 16.02
N SER A 213 30.56 6.16 16.61
CA SER A 213 31.97 6.27 16.17
C SER A 213 32.18 5.37 14.93
N ASP A 214 31.74 5.84 13.78
CA ASP A 214 31.71 5.12 12.50
C ASP A 214 32.57 5.78 11.39
N ASN A 215 33.63 6.45 11.78
CA ASN A 215 34.49 7.23 10.88
C ASN A 215 33.75 8.35 10.12
N GLY A 216 32.69 8.93 10.73
CA GLY A 216 31.93 10.01 10.17
C GLY A 216 30.90 9.62 9.11
N ILE A 217 30.56 8.33 8.98
CA ILE A 217 29.56 7.85 8.02
C ILE A 217 28.19 8.43 8.37
N ALA A 218 27.77 8.36 9.64
CA ALA A 218 26.51 8.91 10.10
C ALA A 218 26.44 10.43 9.89
N ASP A 219 27.50 11.18 10.23
CA ASP A 219 27.58 12.62 10.03
C ASP A 219 27.45 13.01 8.56
N ASN A 220 28.19 12.35 7.67
CA ASN A 220 28.10 12.58 6.23
C ASN A 220 26.71 12.27 5.66
N PHE A 221 26.07 11.19 6.13
CA PHE A 221 24.72 10.83 5.72
C PHE A 221 23.72 11.92 6.13
N LEU A 222 23.74 12.36 7.37
CA LEU A 222 22.89 13.41 7.91
C LEU A 222 23.11 14.75 7.18
N TRP A 223 24.37 15.11 6.93
CA TRP A 223 24.72 16.32 6.19
C TRP A 223 24.10 16.33 4.79
N TYR A 224 24.14 15.19 4.10
CA TYR A 224 23.57 15.07 2.77
C TYR A 224 22.04 15.21 2.78
N LEU A 225 21.36 14.62 3.76
CA LEU A 225 19.90 14.73 3.92
C LEU A 225 19.49 16.17 4.26
N ASN A 226 20.21 16.83 5.17
CA ASN A 226 19.97 18.22 5.56
C ASN A 226 20.11 19.17 4.37
N ASN A 227 21.13 18.97 3.54
CA ASN A 227 21.30 19.76 2.31
C ASN A 227 20.16 19.50 1.34
N ALA A 228 19.73 18.25 1.14
CA ALA A 228 18.62 17.93 0.24
C ALA A 228 17.31 18.59 0.70
N GLU A 229 17.02 18.58 2.02
CA GLU A 229 15.87 19.28 2.59
C GLU A 229 15.94 20.79 2.34
N SER A 230 17.09 21.40 2.64
CA SER A 230 17.32 22.84 2.48
C SER A 230 17.13 23.28 1.03
N GLN A 231 17.70 22.53 0.08
CA GLN A 231 17.57 22.81 -1.34
C GLN A 231 16.14 22.58 -1.84
N TYR A 232 15.44 21.53 -1.39
CA TYR A 232 14.04 21.34 -1.72
C TYR A 232 13.17 22.52 -1.29
N LYS A 233 13.34 22.98 -0.04
CA LYS A 233 12.62 24.14 0.51
C LYS A 233 12.93 25.41 -0.28
N LEU A 234 14.20 25.63 -0.66
CA LEU A 234 14.60 26.74 -1.49
C LEU A 234 13.86 26.72 -2.85
N LEU A 235 13.88 25.59 -3.56
CA LEU A 235 13.19 25.43 -4.85
C LEU A 235 11.68 25.70 -4.74
N ILE A 236 11.02 25.22 -3.67
CA ILE A 236 9.60 25.52 -3.43
C ILE A 236 9.39 27.01 -3.20
N ASN A 237 10.25 27.67 -2.43
CA ASN A 237 10.16 29.11 -2.13
C ASN A 237 10.42 29.98 -3.39
N GLU A 238 11.24 29.50 -4.31
CA GLU A 238 11.46 30.10 -5.63
C GLU A 238 10.28 29.84 -6.61
N GLY A 239 9.22 29.17 -6.14
CA GLY A 239 7.97 28.97 -6.89
C GLY A 239 7.87 27.68 -7.69
N LEU A 240 8.82 26.75 -7.59
CA LEU A 240 8.71 25.45 -8.23
C LEU A 240 7.60 24.61 -7.57
N LYS A 241 6.92 23.82 -8.39
CA LYS A 241 5.92 22.87 -7.89
C LYS A 241 6.62 21.66 -7.25
N PRO A 242 5.97 20.95 -6.30
CA PRO A 242 6.53 19.74 -5.69
C PRO A 242 7.04 18.71 -6.69
N GLN A 243 6.32 18.53 -7.81
CA GLN A 243 6.71 17.61 -8.89
C GLN A 243 8.02 17.97 -9.58
N GLU A 244 8.46 19.22 -9.48
CA GLU A 244 9.72 19.75 -10.05
C GLU A 244 10.81 19.69 -8.96
N ALA A 245 10.54 20.25 -7.79
CA ALA A 245 11.49 20.30 -6.68
C ALA A 245 11.92 18.90 -6.19
N ARG A 246 11.05 17.88 -6.25
CA ARG A 246 11.36 16.51 -5.82
C ARG A 246 12.55 15.86 -6.55
N GLY A 247 12.99 16.43 -7.68
CA GLY A 247 14.11 15.89 -8.45
C GLY A 247 15.43 15.81 -7.70
N ILE A 248 15.57 16.59 -6.62
CA ILE A 248 16.78 16.59 -5.77
C ILE A 248 16.66 15.70 -4.52
N LEU A 249 15.49 15.12 -4.25
CA LEU A 249 15.28 14.30 -3.07
C LEU A 249 15.99 12.95 -3.20
N PRO A 250 16.75 12.53 -2.17
CA PRO A 250 17.46 11.25 -2.16
C PRO A 250 16.50 10.05 -2.01
N ASN A 251 17.00 8.87 -2.32
CA ASN A 251 16.25 7.62 -2.13
C ASN A 251 15.86 7.39 -0.66
N ALA A 252 16.61 7.90 0.29
CA ALA A 252 16.29 7.83 1.72
C ALA A 252 14.99 8.56 2.11
N THR A 253 14.42 9.38 1.20
CA THR A 253 13.15 10.08 1.44
C THR A 253 12.04 9.06 1.75
N LYS A 254 11.36 9.26 2.88
CA LYS A 254 10.24 8.44 3.33
C LYS A 254 9.12 8.41 2.29
N THR A 255 8.52 7.26 2.11
CA THR A 255 7.27 7.09 1.38
C THR A 255 6.37 6.09 2.09
N GLU A 256 5.07 6.16 1.81
CA GLU A 256 4.10 5.16 2.24
C GLU A 256 3.61 4.39 1.03
N LEU A 257 3.60 3.07 1.13
CA LEU A 257 3.19 2.17 0.06
C LEU A 257 2.15 1.20 0.57
N VAL A 258 0.94 1.26 0.03
CA VAL A 258 -0.11 0.26 0.27
C VAL A 258 -0.04 -0.78 -0.83
N MET A 259 0.10 -2.04 -0.45
CA MET A 259 0.18 -3.21 -1.33
C MET A 259 -0.97 -4.16 -1.04
N THR A 260 -1.75 -4.56 -2.06
CA THR A 260 -2.82 -5.54 -1.93
C THR A 260 -2.64 -6.66 -2.94
N GLY A 261 -2.62 -7.91 -2.49
CA GLY A 261 -2.48 -9.10 -3.34
C GLY A 261 -3.17 -10.31 -2.77
N PHE A 262 -3.31 -11.37 -3.58
CA PHE A 262 -3.80 -12.65 -3.10
C PHE A 262 -2.80 -13.27 -2.12
N GLU A 263 -3.29 -14.08 -1.20
CA GLU A 263 -2.45 -14.76 -0.21
C GLU A 263 -1.34 -15.58 -0.89
N SER A 264 -1.65 -16.26 -1.98
CA SER A 264 -0.66 -16.99 -2.80
C SER A 264 0.40 -16.10 -3.47
N ASP A 265 0.08 -14.85 -3.79
CA ASP A 265 1.04 -13.91 -4.38
C ASP A 265 2.11 -13.49 -3.36
N TRP A 266 1.74 -13.39 -2.08
CA TRP A 266 2.66 -13.05 -0.99
C TRP A 266 3.74 -14.12 -0.79
N GLU A 267 3.46 -15.40 -1.07
CA GLU A 267 4.50 -16.44 -1.04
C GLU A 267 5.65 -16.14 -2.02
N GLY A 268 5.29 -15.70 -3.23
CA GLY A 268 6.27 -15.28 -4.25
C GLY A 268 7.07 -14.04 -3.83
N PHE A 269 6.41 -13.09 -3.18
CA PHE A 269 7.05 -11.92 -2.59
C PHE A 269 8.08 -12.31 -1.52
N PHE A 270 7.69 -13.12 -0.55
CA PHE A 270 8.57 -13.56 0.53
C PHE A 270 9.75 -14.38 0.02
N LYS A 271 9.53 -15.29 -0.94
CA LYS A 271 10.60 -16.08 -1.55
C LYS A 271 11.70 -15.19 -2.13
N LEU A 272 11.34 -14.06 -2.72
CA LEU A 272 12.30 -13.14 -3.32
C LEU A 272 12.87 -12.16 -2.28
N ARG A 273 12.03 -11.55 -1.44
CA ARG A 273 12.42 -10.42 -0.58
C ARG A 273 12.99 -10.84 0.77
N CYS A 274 12.67 -12.05 1.28
CA CYS A 274 13.33 -12.61 2.46
C CYS A 274 14.63 -13.36 2.14
N SER A 275 15.05 -13.40 0.87
CA SER A 275 16.29 -14.07 0.48
C SER A 275 17.53 -13.30 0.94
N GLY A 276 18.66 -14.00 1.09
CA GLY A 276 19.93 -13.36 1.45
C GLY A 276 20.49 -12.40 0.38
N ALA A 277 19.97 -12.46 -0.86
CA ALA A 277 20.36 -11.57 -1.96
C ALA A 277 19.49 -10.29 -2.04
N ALA A 278 18.44 -10.19 -1.24
CA ALA A 278 17.59 -9.00 -1.21
C ALA A 278 18.31 -7.82 -0.54
N HIS A 279 17.92 -6.60 -0.92
CA HIS A 279 18.40 -5.40 -0.24
C HIS A 279 18.08 -5.48 1.27
N PRO A 280 18.99 -5.14 2.19
CA PRO A 280 18.80 -5.33 3.62
C PRO A 280 17.51 -4.70 4.16
N ASP A 281 17.20 -3.46 3.78
CA ASP A 281 16.00 -2.76 4.23
C ASP A 281 14.71 -3.36 3.66
N ALA A 282 14.73 -3.83 2.41
CA ALA A 282 13.62 -4.55 1.81
C ALA A 282 13.40 -5.92 2.50
N LYS A 283 14.50 -6.60 2.84
CA LYS A 283 14.45 -7.88 3.57
C LYS A 283 13.88 -7.71 4.97
N LYS A 284 14.34 -6.70 5.73
CA LYS A 284 13.81 -6.38 7.06
C LYS A 284 12.29 -6.29 7.04
N LEU A 285 11.74 -5.45 6.16
CA LEU A 285 10.29 -5.24 6.04
C LEU A 285 9.53 -6.49 5.57
N ALA A 286 10.12 -7.28 4.68
CA ALA A 286 9.50 -8.51 4.20
C ALA A 286 9.47 -9.60 5.28
N ASP A 287 10.54 -9.73 6.08
CA ASP A 287 10.59 -10.66 7.21
C ASP A 287 9.57 -10.27 8.29
N GLU A 288 9.47 -8.98 8.65
CA GLU A 288 8.48 -8.45 9.60
C GLU A 288 7.04 -8.74 9.11
N LEU A 289 6.75 -8.47 7.83
CA LEU A 289 5.42 -8.77 7.28
C LEU A 289 5.10 -10.26 7.31
N ARG A 290 6.07 -11.12 6.99
CA ARG A 290 5.87 -12.57 7.02
C ARG A 290 5.52 -13.06 8.43
N GLU A 291 6.16 -12.51 9.47
CA GLU A 291 5.84 -12.82 10.87
C GLU A 291 4.43 -12.36 11.26
N LEU A 292 4.01 -11.18 10.79
CA LEU A 292 2.65 -10.68 11.01
C LEU A 292 1.57 -11.54 10.34
N MET A 293 1.87 -12.14 9.19
CA MET A 293 0.91 -12.98 8.46
C MET A 293 0.77 -14.40 9.04
N VAL A 294 1.70 -14.86 9.87
CA VAL A 294 1.65 -16.19 10.52
C VAL A 294 0.91 -16.13 11.87
N LYS A 295 0.80 -14.96 12.47
CA LYS A 295 0.04 -14.73 13.73
C LYS A 295 -1.46 -14.66 13.47
#